data_6f56075fdec8793861118a2db0045e2e
#
_entry.id   6f56075fdec8793861118a2db0045e2e
#
_cell.length_a   1.000
_cell.length_b   1.000
_cell.length_c   1.000
_cell.angle_alpha   90.00
_cell.angle_beta   90.00
_cell.angle_gamma   90.00
#
_symmetry.space_group_name_H-M   'P 1'
#
loop_
_entity.id
_entity.type
_entity.pdbx_description
1 polymer ?
#
loop_
_entity_poly.entity_id
_entity_poly.type
_entity_poly.pdbx_seq_one_letter_code
_entity_poly.pdbx_strand_id
1 'polypeptide(L)'
;MIKPVLAIHIAAGSVALASMLIPIVAMKGGRLHRRAGWVFVCAMATVSATALLLSGSRLLFDPRPEARDAGFFLLAVSFLTGNAVSTGVRVLRFKTRTTPHVHWWDTGLPAVLAVFSVALGAYGIWRGNVLFMAFAVIGVLSGGGALRYWLRAPSSRMHWWFEHMGSMMGGCIAATTAFLVVNANNMGLWPMAAWLAPSMIGTPATVIWTAYYRRRFSGSPSSRPYTS
;
A
#
# COMPACT_ATOMS: atom_id res chain seq x y z
N MET A 1 3.91 -27.02 -6.30
CA MET A 1 3.67 -26.09 -5.17
C MET A 1 3.22 -24.70 -5.57
N ILE A 2 3.66 -24.12 -6.70
CA ILE A 2 3.34 -22.73 -7.10
C ILE A 2 1.87 -22.54 -7.53
N LYS A 3 1.25 -23.52 -8.22
CA LYS A 3 -0.13 -23.42 -8.72
C LYS A 3 -1.17 -23.14 -7.64
N PRO A 4 -1.19 -23.84 -6.48
CA PRO A 4 -2.14 -23.54 -5.40
C PRO A 4 -1.93 -22.13 -4.81
N VAL A 5 -0.68 -21.69 -4.62
CA VAL A 5 -0.37 -20.35 -4.10
C VAL A 5 -0.86 -19.26 -5.07
N LEU A 6 -0.70 -19.48 -6.37
CA LEU A 6 -1.21 -18.57 -7.39
C LEU A 6 -2.75 -18.51 -7.39
N ALA A 7 -3.43 -19.64 -7.26
CA ALA A 7 -4.89 -19.69 -7.17
C ALA A 7 -5.41 -18.92 -5.94
N ILE A 8 -4.77 -19.10 -4.77
CA ILE A 8 -5.09 -18.35 -3.55
C ILE A 8 -4.85 -16.84 -3.76
N HIS A 9 -3.74 -16.49 -4.40
CA HIS A 9 -3.41 -15.09 -4.72
C HIS A 9 -4.49 -14.43 -5.58
N ILE A 10 -4.90 -15.09 -6.65
CA ILE A 10 -5.94 -14.57 -7.56
C ILE A 10 -7.28 -14.45 -6.84
N ALA A 11 -7.70 -15.48 -6.10
CA ALA A 11 -8.95 -15.46 -5.35
C ALA A 11 -8.97 -14.33 -4.31
N ALA A 12 -7.90 -14.19 -3.52
CA ALA A 12 -7.75 -13.11 -2.55
C ALA A 12 -7.75 -11.73 -3.23
N GLY A 13 -7.06 -11.57 -4.35
CA GLY A 13 -7.06 -10.33 -5.13
C GLY A 13 -8.45 -9.95 -5.64
N SER A 14 -9.21 -10.91 -6.14
CA SER A 14 -10.60 -10.68 -6.56
C SER A 14 -11.51 -10.26 -5.40
N VAL A 15 -11.36 -10.89 -4.23
CA VAL A 15 -12.08 -10.50 -3.01
C VAL A 15 -11.68 -9.09 -2.57
N ALA A 16 -10.40 -8.74 -2.63
CA ALA A 16 -9.92 -7.40 -2.30
C ALA A 16 -10.56 -6.34 -3.20
N LEU A 17 -10.54 -6.54 -4.52
CA LEU A 17 -11.15 -5.62 -5.51
C LEU A 17 -12.64 -5.43 -5.27
N ALA A 18 -13.40 -6.50 -5.05
CA ALA A 18 -14.83 -6.42 -4.80
C ALA A 18 -15.12 -5.71 -3.47
N SER A 19 -14.37 -6.06 -2.41
CA SER A 19 -14.65 -5.55 -1.06
C SER A 19 -14.20 -4.10 -0.85
N MET A 20 -13.18 -3.59 -1.57
CA MET A 20 -12.66 -2.22 -1.37
C MET A 20 -13.66 -1.12 -1.69
N LEU A 21 -14.60 -1.37 -2.61
CA LEU A 21 -15.59 -0.37 -3.02
C LEU A 21 -16.52 0.01 -1.86
N ILE A 22 -16.85 -0.95 -1.02
CA ILE A 22 -17.79 -0.75 0.10
C ILE A 22 -17.24 0.26 1.13
N PRO A 23 -16.02 0.11 1.70
CA PRO A 23 -15.47 1.09 2.63
C PRO A 23 -15.26 2.49 2.03
N ILE A 24 -15.05 2.58 0.71
CA ILE A 24 -14.89 3.87 0.02
C ILE A 24 -16.20 4.67 0.06
N VAL A 25 -17.35 4.03 -0.17
CA VAL A 25 -18.65 4.70 -0.25
C VAL A 25 -19.43 4.70 1.07
N ALA A 26 -19.23 3.70 1.93
CA ALA A 26 -19.93 3.56 3.18
C ALA A 26 -19.58 4.67 4.19
N MET A 27 -20.50 4.94 5.12
CA MET A 27 -20.28 5.85 6.25
C MET A 27 -19.03 5.41 7.05
N LYS A 28 -18.04 6.30 7.14
CA LYS A 28 -16.75 6.02 7.77
C LYS A 28 -16.92 5.62 9.24
N GLY A 29 -16.32 4.50 9.63
CA GLY A 29 -16.43 3.94 10.98
C GLY A 29 -17.74 3.19 11.27
N GLY A 30 -18.72 3.19 10.36
CA GLY A 30 -19.96 2.42 10.48
C GLY A 30 -19.73 0.90 10.44
N ARG A 31 -20.77 0.12 10.75
CA ARG A 31 -20.70 -1.36 10.78
C ARG A 31 -20.29 -1.94 9.42
N LEU A 32 -20.86 -1.43 8.34
CA LEU A 32 -20.58 -1.88 6.98
C LEU A 32 -19.14 -1.56 6.57
N HIS A 33 -18.69 -0.32 6.81
CA HIS A 33 -17.30 0.09 6.58
C HIS A 33 -16.30 -0.83 7.30
N ARG A 34 -16.56 -1.15 8.57
CA ARG A 34 -15.65 -2.00 9.36
C ARG A 34 -15.64 -3.45 8.87
N ARG A 35 -16.81 -4.04 8.59
CA ARG A 35 -16.90 -5.43 8.12
C ARG A 35 -16.22 -5.61 6.76
N ALA A 36 -16.59 -4.78 5.78
CA ALA A 36 -15.99 -4.84 4.45
C ALA A 36 -14.50 -4.45 4.47
N GLY A 37 -14.14 -3.48 5.32
CA GLY A 37 -12.74 -3.11 5.54
C GLY A 37 -11.89 -4.27 6.07
N TRP A 38 -12.40 -5.09 7.00
CA TRP A 38 -11.68 -6.28 7.45
C TRP A 38 -11.56 -7.35 6.37
N VAL A 39 -12.60 -7.55 5.55
CA VAL A 39 -12.52 -8.46 4.38
C VAL A 39 -11.41 -7.99 3.44
N PHE A 40 -11.38 -6.69 3.10
CA PHE A 40 -10.33 -6.10 2.29
C PHE A 40 -8.94 -6.30 2.89
N VAL A 41 -8.77 -6.01 4.19
CA VAL A 41 -7.49 -6.15 4.90
C VAL A 41 -6.98 -7.59 4.89
N CYS A 42 -7.84 -8.57 5.22
CA CYS A 42 -7.47 -9.98 5.21
C CYS A 42 -7.10 -10.45 3.79
N ALA A 43 -7.89 -10.05 2.79
CA ALA A 43 -7.63 -10.36 1.40
C ALA A 43 -6.28 -9.79 0.94
N MET A 44 -6.01 -8.50 1.21
CA MET A 44 -4.74 -7.86 0.84
C MET A 44 -3.53 -8.40 1.61
N ALA A 45 -3.69 -8.78 2.87
CA ALA A 45 -2.63 -9.47 3.63
C ALA A 45 -2.29 -10.83 2.99
N THR A 46 -3.31 -11.58 2.55
CA THR A 46 -3.13 -12.83 1.82
C THR A 46 -2.45 -12.59 0.46
N VAL A 47 -2.87 -11.55 -0.28
CA VAL A 47 -2.21 -11.13 -1.53
C VAL A 47 -0.73 -10.83 -1.30
N SER A 48 -0.41 -10.03 -0.29
CA SER A 48 0.99 -9.67 0.03
C SER A 48 1.81 -10.92 0.40
N ALA A 49 1.31 -11.78 1.28
CA ALA A 49 2.01 -12.99 1.70
C ALA A 49 2.23 -13.97 0.53
N THR A 50 1.21 -14.20 -0.28
CA THR A 50 1.31 -15.10 -1.46
C THR A 50 2.23 -14.50 -2.53
N ALA A 51 2.23 -13.18 -2.72
CA ALA A 51 3.13 -12.49 -3.63
C ALA A 51 4.61 -12.62 -3.19
N LEU A 52 4.90 -12.56 -1.89
CA LEU A 52 6.25 -12.84 -1.36
C LEU A 52 6.71 -14.26 -1.72
N LEU A 53 5.83 -15.26 -1.56
CA LEU A 53 6.15 -16.66 -1.90
C LEU A 53 6.38 -16.83 -3.41
N LEU A 54 5.52 -16.23 -4.24
CA LEU A 54 5.62 -16.28 -5.70
C LEU A 54 6.88 -15.55 -6.20
N SER A 55 7.20 -14.39 -5.63
CA SER A 55 8.42 -13.64 -5.95
C SER A 55 9.66 -14.42 -5.54
N GLY A 56 9.70 -14.95 -4.33
CA GLY A 56 10.80 -15.77 -3.83
C GLY A 56 11.03 -17.00 -4.70
N SER A 57 9.96 -17.68 -5.13
CA SER A 57 10.09 -18.83 -6.03
C SER A 57 10.70 -18.48 -7.39
N ARG A 58 10.38 -17.31 -7.95
CA ARG A 58 10.99 -16.82 -9.20
C ARG A 58 12.47 -16.50 -9.03
N LEU A 59 12.82 -15.86 -7.91
CA LEU A 59 14.21 -15.48 -7.64
C LEU A 59 15.12 -16.68 -7.37
N LEU A 60 14.60 -17.74 -6.73
CA LEU A 60 15.39 -18.88 -6.29
C LEU A 60 15.43 -20.04 -7.31
N PHE A 61 14.35 -20.22 -8.09
CA PHE A 61 14.18 -21.43 -8.89
C PHE A 61 14.01 -21.17 -10.40
N ASP A 62 13.84 -19.92 -10.84
CA ASP A 62 13.73 -19.60 -12.26
C ASP A 62 15.02 -18.90 -12.75
N PRO A 63 15.84 -19.57 -13.59
CA PRO A 63 17.12 -19.04 -14.02
C PRO A 63 17.01 -17.92 -15.07
N ARG A 64 15.82 -17.67 -15.61
CA ARG A 64 15.62 -16.70 -16.69
C ARG A 64 15.81 -15.27 -16.18
N PRO A 65 16.53 -14.39 -16.89
CA PRO A 65 16.73 -12.99 -16.47
C PRO A 65 15.40 -12.24 -16.28
N GLU A 66 14.41 -12.46 -17.17
CA GLU A 66 13.09 -11.82 -17.11
C GLU A 66 12.31 -12.26 -15.87
N ALA A 67 12.45 -13.52 -15.46
CA ALA A 67 11.82 -14.02 -14.24
C ALA A 67 12.45 -13.41 -13.00
N ARG A 68 13.76 -13.16 -13.02
CA ARG A 68 14.47 -12.46 -11.94
C ARG A 68 14.02 -11.01 -11.84
N ASP A 69 13.94 -10.27 -12.94
CA ASP A 69 13.45 -8.90 -12.98
C ASP A 69 12.02 -8.82 -12.43
N ALA A 70 11.13 -9.69 -12.91
CA ALA A 70 9.77 -9.80 -12.40
C ALA A 70 9.71 -10.17 -10.90
N GLY A 71 10.61 -11.06 -10.45
CA GLY A 71 10.72 -11.46 -9.04
C GLY A 71 11.08 -10.27 -8.14
N PHE A 72 12.11 -9.50 -8.47
CA PHE A 72 12.50 -8.30 -7.72
C PHE A 72 11.39 -7.26 -7.68
N PHE A 73 10.75 -7.02 -8.81
CA PHE A 73 9.65 -6.07 -8.89
C PHE A 73 8.45 -6.49 -8.04
N LEU A 74 7.99 -7.74 -8.16
CA LEU A 74 6.87 -8.27 -7.39
C LEU A 74 7.18 -8.32 -5.89
N LEU A 75 8.45 -8.53 -5.52
CA LEU A 75 8.89 -8.45 -4.12
C LEU A 75 8.71 -7.04 -3.55
N ALA A 76 9.11 -6.01 -4.31
CA ALA A 76 8.89 -4.61 -3.93
C ALA A 76 7.40 -4.28 -3.77
N VAL A 77 6.57 -4.70 -4.72
CA VAL A 77 5.12 -4.51 -4.66
C VAL A 77 4.50 -5.23 -3.47
N SER A 78 5.02 -6.41 -3.11
CA SER A 78 4.56 -7.14 -1.92
C SER A 78 4.86 -6.39 -0.62
N PHE A 79 6.07 -5.84 -0.47
CA PHE A 79 6.41 -5.00 0.68
C PHE A 79 5.59 -3.71 0.71
N LEU A 80 5.38 -3.07 -0.44
CA LEU A 80 4.55 -1.86 -0.54
C LEU A 80 3.12 -2.12 -0.07
N THR A 81 2.51 -3.20 -0.55
CA THR A 81 1.15 -3.62 -0.18
C THR A 81 1.07 -4.00 1.29
N GLY A 82 2.01 -4.82 1.76
CA GLY A 82 2.10 -5.25 3.16
C GLY A 82 2.27 -4.07 4.11
N ASN A 83 3.11 -3.10 3.76
CA ASN A 83 3.28 -1.87 4.53
C ASN A 83 1.99 -1.04 4.59
N ALA A 84 1.31 -0.85 3.45
CA ALA A 84 0.06 -0.09 3.41
C ALA A 84 -1.02 -0.71 4.30
N VAL A 85 -1.26 -2.03 4.17
CA VAL A 85 -2.26 -2.74 4.96
C VAL A 85 -1.90 -2.76 6.44
N SER A 86 -0.64 -3.09 6.78
CA SER A 86 -0.16 -3.12 8.16
C SER A 86 -0.29 -1.75 8.83
N THR A 87 0.27 -0.71 8.24
CA THR A 87 0.21 0.65 8.78
C THR A 87 -1.24 1.10 8.94
N GLY A 88 -2.07 0.93 7.90
CA GLY A 88 -3.46 1.35 7.93
C GLY A 88 -4.32 0.71 9.02
N VAL A 89 -4.04 -0.54 9.40
CA VAL A 89 -4.73 -1.20 10.52
C VAL A 89 -4.12 -0.83 11.86
N ARG A 90 -2.79 -0.84 11.94
CA ARG A 90 -2.06 -0.63 13.19
C ARG A 90 -2.31 0.74 13.80
N VAL A 91 -2.40 1.79 12.99
CA VAL A 91 -2.68 3.16 13.47
C VAL A 91 -4.00 3.29 14.23
N LEU A 92 -4.97 2.40 13.96
CA LEU A 92 -6.24 2.37 14.68
C LEU A 92 -6.11 1.96 16.16
N ARG A 93 -5.00 1.34 16.55
CA ARG A 93 -4.69 1.00 17.93
C ARG A 93 -4.02 2.15 18.68
N PHE A 94 -3.52 3.16 17.96
CA PHE A 94 -2.71 4.26 18.50
C PHE A 94 -3.36 5.63 18.29
N LYS A 95 -4.68 5.69 18.36
CA LYS A 95 -5.48 6.92 18.12
C LYS A 95 -5.14 8.06 19.08
N THR A 96 -4.79 7.72 20.30
CA THR A 96 -4.48 8.68 21.39
C THR A 96 -2.97 8.88 21.58
N ARG A 97 -2.15 8.40 20.66
CA ARG A 97 -0.69 8.54 20.74
C ARG A 97 -0.29 10.01 20.71
N THR A 98 0.62 10.39 21.62
CA THR A 98 1.17 11.74 21.74
C THR A 98 2.69 11.79 21.60
N THR A 99 3.36 10.62 21.70
CA THR A 99 4.82 10.49 21.66
C THR A 99 5.25 9.69 20.43
N PRO A 100 6.53 9.71 20.04
CA PRO A 100 7.09 8.77 19.10
C PRO A 100 6.80 7.33 19.52
N HIS A 101 6.66 6.43 18.54
CA HIS A 101 6.41 5.01 18.78
C HIS A 101 7.43 4.19 17.99
N VAL A 102 8.26 3.46 18.71
CA VAL A 102 9.27 2.57 18.12
C VAL A 102 8.93 1.15 18.52
N HIS A 103 8.48 0.38 17.54
CA HIS A 103 8.23 -1.04 17.70
C HIS A 103 8.70 -1.74 16.42
N TRP A 104 9.39 -2.87 16.56
CA TRP A 104 10.03 -3.56 15.44
C TRP A 104 9.09 -3.83 14.25
N TRP A 105 7.82 -4.13 14.51
CA TRP A 105 6.85 -4.35 13.46
C TRP A 105 6.43 -3.06 12.75
N ASP A 106 6.23 -1.99 13.51
CA ASP A 106 5.72 -0.71 12.99
C ASP A 106 6.80 0.11 12.28
N THR A 107 8.06 -0.10 12.64
CA THR A 107 9.21 0.59 12.03
C THR A 107 10.00 -0.33 11.09
N GLY A 108 10.05 -1.63 11.34
CA GLY A 108 10.85 -2.58 10.56
C GLY A 108 10.30 -2.79 9.14
N LEU A 109 8.99 -3.03 8.99
CA LEU A 109 8.39 -3.23 7.68
C LEU A 109 8.52 -1.99 6.77
N PRO A 110 8.21 -0.75 7.23
CA PRO A 110 8.50 0.45 6.46
C PRO A 110 9.99 0.65 6.14
N ALA A 111 10.89 0.29 7.06
CA ALA A 111 12.34 0.39 6.83
C ALA A 111 12.79 -0.57 5.74
N VAL A 112 12.35 -1.84 5.80
CA VAL A 112 12.62 -2.83 4.74
C VAL A 112 12.10 -2.35 3.39
N LEU A 113 10.87 -1.82 3.34
CA LEU A 113 10.32 -1.25 2.12
C LEU A 113 11.19 -0.12 1.58
N ALA A 114 11.59 0.85 2.43
CA ALA A 114 12.39 1.99 2.00
C ALA A 114 13.76 1.55 1.45
N VAL A 115 14.47 0.69 2.18
CA VAL A 115 15.79 0.17 1.78
C VAL A 115 15.70 -0.63 0.48
N PHE A 116 14.73 -1.55 0.40
CA PHE A 116 14.52 -2.36 -0.79
C PHE A 116 14.13 -1.51 -2.00
N SER A 117 13.34 -0.44 -1.79
CA SER A 117 12.96 0.48 -2.86
C SER A 117 14.15 1.28 -3.39
N VAL A 118 15.08 1.71 -2.52
CA VAL A 118 16.35 2.33 -2.96
C VAL A 118 17.14 1.35 -3.83
N ALA A 119 17.28 0.09 -3.40
CA ALA A 119 17.97 -0.93 -4.18
C ALA A 119 17.27 -1.20 -5.52
N LEU A 120 15.93 -1.26 -5.54
CA LEU A 120 15.16 -1.40 -6.79
C LEU A 120 15.39 -0.20 -7.73
N GLY A 121 15.47 1.02 -7.18
CA GLY A 121 15.75 2.22 -7.96
C GLY A 121 17.13 2.19 -8.61
N ALA A 122 18.16 1.83 -7.84
CA ALA A 122 19.51 1.65 -8.36
C ALA A 122 19.57 0.56 -9.45
N TYR A 123 18.89 -0.56 -9.22
CA TYR A 123 18.77 -1.63 -10.22
C TYR A 123 18.00 -1.15 -11.45
N GLY A 124 16.93 -0.37 -11.29
CA GLY A 124 16.15 0.23 -12.37
C GLY A 124 16.97 1.18 -13.23
N ILE A 125 17.80 2.02 -12.61
CA ILE A 125 18.74 2.91 -13.32
C ILE A 125 19.74 2.08 -14.13
N TRP A 126 20.36 1.08 -13.52
CA TRP A 126 21.31 0.21 -14.19
C TRP A 126 20.71 -0.54 -15.40
N ARG A 127 19.43 -0.97 -15.27
CA ARG A 127 18.68 -1.68 -16.32
C ARG A 127 18.00 -0.76 -17.34
N GLY A 128 18.00 0.56 -17.14
CA GLY A 128 17.21 1.51 -17.93
C GLY A 128 15.69 1.28 -17.80
N ASN A 129 15.22 0.71 -16.69
CA ASN A 129 13.81 0.32 -16.50
C ASN A 129 13.05 1.40 -15.76
N VAL A 130 12.25 2.20 -16.50
CA VAL A 130 11.44 3.31 -15.98
C VAL A 130 10.41 2.84 -14.96
N LEU A 131 9.83 1.64 -15.11
CA LEU A 131 8.87 1.09 -14.18
C LEU A 131 9.49 0.85 -12.80
N PHE A 132 10.69 0.28 -12.75
CA PHE A 132 11.41 0.05 -11.49
C PHE A 132 11.76 1.37 -10.81
N MET A 133 12.20 2.37 -11.56
CA MET A 133 12.48 3.71 -11.03
C MET A 133 11.22 4.38 -10.46
N ALA A 134 10.09 4.30 -11.17
CA ALA A 134 8.82 4.87 -10.70
C ALA A 134 8.34 4.19 -9.40
N PHE A 135 8.37 2.86 -9.34
CA PHE A 135 7.96 2.13 -8.13
C PHE A 135 8.95 2.26 -6.98
N ALA A 136 10.23 2.47 -7.26
CA ALA A 136 11.22 2.81 -6.24
C ALA A 136 10.87 4.14 -5.55
N VAL A 137 10.54 5.17 -6.31
CA VAL A 137 10.09 6.46 -5.75
C VAL A 137 8.84 6.28 -4.88
N ILE A 138 7.82 5.56 -5.38
CA ILE A 138 6.60 5.26 -4.62
C ILE A 138 6.93 4.53 -3.32
N GLY A 139 7.81 3.52 -3.38
CA GLY A 139 8.18 2.72 -2.21
C GLY A 139 8.99 3.50 -1.18
N VAL A 140 9.95 4.34 -1.61
CA VAL A 140 10.71 5.23 -0.72
C VAL A 140 9.80 6.25 -0.05
N LEU A 141 8.88 6.87 -0.78
CA LEU A 141 7.93 7.83 -0.21
C LEU A 141 6.96 7.16 0.76
N SER A 142 6.46 5.96 0.44
CA SER A 142 5.55 5.20 1.31
C SER A 142 6.26 4.70 2.57
N GLY A 143 7.42 4.05 2.44
CA GLY A 143 8.21 3.55 3.57
C GLY A 143 8.74 4.68 4.45
N GLY A 144 9.32 5.72 3.84
CA GLY A 144 9.81 6.90 4.55
C GLY A 144 8.69 7.69 5.24
N GLY A 145 7.54 7.80 4.59
CA GLY A 145 6.34 8.41 5.17
C GLY A 145 5.84 7.67 6.41
N ALA A 146 5.73 6.34 6.34
CA ALA A 146 5.34 5.50 7.46
C ALA A 146 6.37 5.55 8.61
N LEU A 147 7.68 5.50 8.30
CA LEU A 147 8.73 5.68 9.29
C LEU A 147 8.62 7.04 9.98
N ARG A 148 8.49 8.12 9.20
CA ARG A 148 8.30 9.46 9.75
C ARG A 148 7.08 9.54 10.66
N TYR A 149 5.98 8.91 10.26
CA TYR A 149 4.77 8.85 11.08
C TYR A 149 5.02 8.19 12.44
N TRP A 150 5.68 7.03 12.47
CA TRP A 150 5.92 6.30 13.71
C TRP A 150 7.00 6.96 14.59
N LEU A 151 8.08 7.43 13.98
CA LEU A 151 9.24 8.00 14.70
C LEU A 151 9.02 9.43 15.20
N ARG A 152 7.94 10.09 14.82
CA ARG A 152 7.62 11.45 15.28
C ARG A 152 6.36 11.46 16.12
N ALA A 153 6.32 12.39 17.09
CA ALA A 153 5.10 12.69 17.81
C ALA A 153 4.04 13.23 16.85
N PRO A 154 2.76 12.81 16.97
CA PRO A 154 1.69 13.32 16.13
C PRO A 154 1.43 14.80 16.37
N SER A 155 1.19 15.56 15.30
CA SER A 155 0.88 16.99 15.35
C SER A 155 -0.61 17.29 15.55
N SER A 156 -1.50 16.29 15.47
CA SER A 156 -2.94 16.48 15.63
C SER A 156 -3.61 15.25 16.22
N ARG A 157 -4.77 15.42 16.85
CA ARG A 157 -5.58 14.30 17.40
C ARG A 157 -6.13 13.38 16.31
N MET A 158 -6.28 13.88 15.07
CA MET A 158 -6.80 13.12 13.94
C MET A 158 -5.70 12.45 13.10
N HIS A 159 -4.44 12.43 13.56
CA HIS A 159 -3.31 11.85 12.84
C HIS A 159 -3.58 10.42 12.34
N TRP A 160 -4.16 9.57 13.20
CA TRP A 160 -4.48 8.18 12.91
C TRP A 160 -5.51 8.02 11.77
N TRP A 161 -6.45 8.98 11.67
CA TRP A 161 -7.49 8.94 10.65
C TRP A 161 -6.90 9.18 9.26
N PHE A 162 -6.02 10.20 9.15
CA PHE A 162 -5.36 10.52 7.88
C PHE A 162 -4.40 9.42 7.45
N GLU A 163 -3.66 8.86 8.40
CA GLU A 163 -2.75 7.75 8.11
C GLU A 163 -3.49 6.48 7.71
N HIS A 164 -4.57 6.13 8.43
CA HIS A 164 -5.46 5.02 8.06
C HIS A 164 -6.01 5.20 6.64
N MET A 165 -6.58 6.38 6.35
CA MET A 165 -7.18 6.67 5.05
C MET A 165 -6.12 6.58 3.93
N GLY A 166 -4.99 7.23 4.09
CA GLY A 166 -3.91 7.23 3.10
C GLY A 166 -3.39 5.83 2.82
N SER A 167 -3.13 5.06 3.87
CA SER A 167 -2.66 3.67 3.76
C SER A 167 -3.69 2.75 3.09
N MET A 168 -4.98 2.85 3.45
CA MET A 168 -6.04 2.05 2.82
C MET A 168 -6.24 2.43 1.35
N MET A 169 -6.20 3.72 1.01
CA MET A 169 -6.26 4.16 -0.38
C MET A 169 -5.06 3.69 -1.19
N GLY A 170 -3.86 3.69 -0.61
CA GLY A 170 -2.67 3.09 -1.21
C GLY A 170 -2.88 1.61 -1.53
N GLY A 171 -3.48 0.85 -0.62
CA GLY A 171 -3.86 -0.55 -0.85
C GLY A 171 -4.88 -0.72 -1.99
N CYS A 172 -5.88 0.17 -2.08
CA CYS A 172 -6.86 0.16 -3.17
C CYS A 172 -6.19 0.45 -4.53
N ILE A 173 -5.29 1.45 -4.57
CA ILE A 173 -4.51 1.78 -5.78
C ILE A 173 -3.69 0.55 -6.22
N ALA A 174 -3.00 -0.11 -5.28
CA ALA A 174 -2.19 -1.29 -5.58
C ALA A 174 -3.04 -2.45 -6.13
N ALA A 175 -4.22 -2.74 -5.54
CA ALA A 175 -5.13 -3.77 -6.00
C ALA A 175 -5.66 -3.47 -7.42
N THR A 176 -6.05 -2.21 -7.67
CA THR A 176 -6.51 -1.77 -9.00
C THR A 176 -5.40 -1.87 -10.03
N THR A 177 -4.18 -1.45 -9.69
CA THR A 177 -3.00 -1.56 -10.57
C THR A 177 -2.76 -3.02 -10.95
N ALA A 178 -2.73 -3.93 -9.99
CA ALA A 178 -2.50 -5.34 -10.24
C ALA A 178 -3.57 -5.93 -11.19
N PHE A 179 -4.85 -5.58 -10.97
CA PHE A 179 -5.94 -6.01 -11.86
C PHE A 179 -5.78 -5.49 -13.28
N LEU A 180 -5.52 -4.19 -13.45
CA LEU A 180 -5.37 -3.59 -14.78
C LEU A 180 -4.16 -4.17 -15.51
N VAL A 181 -3.04 -4.37 -14.85
CA VAL A 181 -1.82 -4.93 -15.46
C VAL A 181 -2.04 -6.35 -15.95
N VAL A 182 -2.65 -7.21 -15.14
CA VAL A 182 -2.91 -8.61 -15.52
C VAL A 182 -3.90 -8.70 -16.69
N ASN A 183 -4.85 -7.77 -16.77
CA ASN A 183 -5.88 -7.75 -17.80
C ASN A 183 -5.61 -6.77 -18.94
N ALA A 184 -4.46 -6.08 -18.95
CA ALA A 184 -4.16 -5.00 -19.90
C ALA A 184 -4.36 -5.41 -21.35
N ASN A 185 -3.85 -6.57 -21.74
CA ASN A 185 -3.96 -7.10 -23.12
C ASN A 185 -5.43 -7.37 -23.49
N ASN A 186 -6.20 -7.97 -22.57
CA ASN A 186 -7.63 -8.28 -22.82
C ASN A 186 -8.47 -7.01 -22.92
N MET A 187 -8.06 -5.94 -22.25
CA MET A 187 -8.72 -4.63 -22.23
C MET A 187 -8.20 -3.68 -23.32
N GLY A 188 -7.22 -4.08 -24.10
CA GLY A 188 -6.58 -3.21 -25.11
C GLY A 188 -5.84 -2.01 -24.50
N LEU A 189 -5.38 -2.12 -23.25
CA LEU A 189 -4.68 -1.04 -22.57
C LEU A 189 -3.18 -1.06 -22.88
N TRP A 190 -2.63 0.14 -23.06
CA TRP A 190 -1.18 0.27 -23.10
C TRP A 190 -0.55 -0.16 -21.78
N PRO A 191 0.44 -1.08 -21.78
CA PRO A 191 0.98 -1.66 -20.54
C PRO A 191 1.45 -0.64 -19.51
N MET A 192 2.15 0.42 -19.95
CA MET A 192 2.63 1.48 -19.04
C MET A 192 1.45 2.23 -18.39
N ALA A 193 0.36 2.46 -19.11
CA ALA A 193 -0.85 3.08 -18.54
C ALA A 193 -1.49 2.19 -17.48
N ALA A 194 -1.56 0.88 -17.69
CA ALA A 194 -2.08 -0.07 -16.71
C ALA A 194 -1.28 -0.02 -15.39
N TRP A 195 0.04 0.17 -15.46
CA TRP A 195 0.91 0.30 -14.29
C TRP A 195 0.77 1.64 -13.56
N LEU A 196 0.69 2.75 -14.29
CA LEU A 196 0.84 4.10 -13.71
C LEU A 196 -0.50 4.81 -13.48
N ALA A 197 -1.52 4.59 -14.32
CA ALA A 197 -2.77 5.34 -14.25
C ALA A 197 -3.46 5.26 -12.87
N PRO A 198 -3.56 4.09 -12.19
CA PRO A 198 -4.19 4.06 -10.87
C PRO A 198 -3.47 4.92 -9.83
N SER A 199 -2.14 4.96 -9.88
CA SER A 199 -1.35 5.83 -8.98
C SER A 199 -1.48 7.30 -9.35
N MET A 200 -1.47 7.63 -10.64
CA MET A 200 -1.60 9.01 -11.14
C MET A 200 -2.99 9.59 -10.87
N ILE A 201 -4.03 8.78 -10.81
CA ILE A 201 -5.40 9.21 -10.50
C ILE A 201 -5.66 9.12 -9.00
N GLY A 202 -5.34 7.98 -8.39
CA GLY A 202 -5.67 7.68 -7.00
C GLY A 202 -4.89 8.52 -5.99
N THR A 203 -3.62 8.85 -6.27
CA THR A 203 -2.80 9.67 -5.36
C THR A 203 -3.32 11.11 -5.29
N PRO A 204 -3.53 11.85 -6.38
CA PRO A 204 -4.15 13.17 -6.33
C PRO A 204 -5.55 13.15 -5.70
N ALA A 205 -6.38 12.16 -6.03
CA ALA A 205 -7.70 12.01 -5.42
C ALA A 205 -7.60 11.85 -3.88
N THR A 206 -6.64 11.06 -3.40
CA THR A 206 -6.38 10.89 -1.96
C THR A 206 -5.89 12.19 -1.32
N VAL A 207 -5.02 12.96 -1.99
CA VAL A 207 -4.53 14.26 -1.52
C VAL A 207 -5.68 15.26 -1.42
N ILE A 208 -6.51 15.38 -2.46
CA ILE A 208 -7.69 16.26 -2.47
C ILE A 208 -8.65 15.89 -1.34
N TRP A 209 -8.91 14.60 -1.17
CA TRP A 209 -9.79 14.10 -0.12
C TRP A 209 -9.22 14.38 1.28
N THR A 210 -7.93 14.18 1.45
CA THR A 210 -7.22 14.55 2.69
C THR A 210 -7.34 16.05 2.99
N ALA A 211 -7.14 16.91 1.99
CA ALA A 211 -7.26 18.35 2.14
C ALA A 211 -8.69 18.77 2.50
N TYR A 212 -9.69 18.17 1.87
CA TYR A 212 -11.11 18.40 2.18
C TYR A 212 -11.42 18.07 3.65
N TYR A 213 -11.02 16.89 4.13
CA TYR A 213 -11.29 16.50 5.52
C TYR A 213 -10.46 17.29 6.53
N ARG A 214 -9.24 17.69 6.19
CA ARG A 214 -8.46 18.61 7.04
C ARG A 214 -9.22 19.91 7.28
N ARG A 215 -9.75 20.53 6.23
CA ARG A 215 -10.57 21.76 6.35
C ARG A 215 -11.81 21.53 7.19
N ARG A 216 -12.52 20.43 6.95
CA ARG A 216 -13.73 20.07 7.69
C ARG A 216 -13.48 19.86 9.19
N PHE A 217 -12.34 19.26 9.55
CA PHE A 217 -11.98 19.04 10.95
C PHE A 217 -11.31 20.26 11.60
N SER A 218 -10.81 21.24 10.86
CA SER A 218 -10.13 22.44 11.41
C SER A 218 -11.02 23.25 12.35
N GLY A 219 -12.34 23.20 12.18
CA GLY A 219 -13.30 23.84 13.09
C GLY A 219 -13.76 22.99 14.27
N SER A 220 -13.31 21.74 14.39
CA SER A 220 -13.74 20.81 15.44
C SER A 220 -12.75 20.78 16.61
N PRO A 221 -13.20 20.63 17.87
CA PRO A 221 -12.31 20.41 19.04
C PRO A 221 -11.34 19.22 18.86
N SER A 222 -11.71 18.22 18.06
CA SER A 222 -10.87 17.05 17.74
C SER A 222 -9.65 17.36 16.88
N SER A 223 -9.59 18.53 16.23
CA SER A 223 -8.45 18.95 15.39
C SER A 223 -7.40 19.75 16.14
N ARG A 224 -7.65 20.15 17.40
CA ARG A 224 -6.71 20.95 18.17
C ARG A 224 -5.39 20.18 18.39
N PRO A 225 -4.23 20.88 18.35
CA PRO A 225 -2.96 20.27 18.76
C PRO A 225 -3.05 19.74 20.19
N TYR A 226 -2.24 18.75 20.52
CA TYR A 226 -2.01 18.41 21.91
C TYR A 226 -1.29 19.61 22.55
N THR A 227 -1.98 20.36 23.40
CA THR A 227 -1.31 21.36 24.24
C THR A 227 -0.47 20.60 25.26
N SER A 228 0.81 20.91 25.29
CA SER A 228 1.78 20.46 26.29
C SER A 228 1.38 20.93 27.68
#